data_308510f476c4787133058a264e8a0592
#
_entry.id   308510f476c4787133058a264e8a0592
#
_cell.length_a   1.000
_cell.length_b   1.000
_cell.length_c   1.000
_cell.angle_alpha   90.00
_cell.angle_beta   90.00
_cell.angle_gamma   90.00
#
_symmetry.space_group_name_H-M   'P 1'
#
loop_
_entity.id
_entity.type
_entity.pdbx_description
1 polymer ?
#
loop_
_entity_poly.entity_id
_entity_poly.type
_entity_poly.pdbx_seq_one_letter_code
_entity_poly.pdbx_strand_id
1 'polypeptide(L)'
;MKNAKLLVFHFVLHSPCTTFALFKRNVMETKKKRIVMAGAGAALVLVIMAGVALYLLFAPFCGTKGNAYLYIDADDTVDSVYFKMESLPDNPRTSTARFCGALLSYGSHVHPGRYQLGKGIGTFQLMRHLRGGLQEPVRLTVPVVHTLADMAARLAPRLQADSAALYHAFTDAALLDSLGVDTATVPALFIPNTYEVFWTITPSALLHRLHREYETFWTAERKQKAEAAGLTPVEVSTLASIVEQESANSAERPAIAGMYLNRLRQGMKLQADPTVKFALGDFALRRILHAHLVADSPYNTYRNQGLPPGPICIPSPDAIDAVLNYQHHDYLYMCAKEDFSGTHNFAATYEEHLANARRYAEALNRRGIK
;
A
#
# COMPACT_ATOMS: atom_id res chain seq x y z
N MET A 1 32.05 97.92 79.75
CA MET A 1 30.75 97.63 79.10
C MET A 1 31.00 96.72 77.90
N LYS A 2 30.20 95.69 77.74
CA LYS A 2 29.90 94.85 76.58
C LYS A 2 30.83 93.65 76.30
N ASN A 3 30.33 92.52 76.74
CA ASN A 3 30.23 91.18 76.26
C ASN A 3 31.01 90.74 75.03
N ALA A 4 31.92 89.76 75.18
CA ALA A 4 32.40 88.90 74.15
C ALA A 4 31.86 87.44 74.42
N LYS A 5 31.06 86.98 73.48
CA LYS A 5 30.52 85.62 73.49
C LYS A 5 31.60 84.61 73.03
N LEU A 6 31.89 83.62 73.86
CA LEU A 6 32.74 82.47 73.62
C LEU A 6 31.99 81.45 72.75
N LEU A 7 32.51 81.26 71.54
CA LEU A 7 32.01 80.23 70.60
C LEU A 7 32.78 78.94 70.88
N VAL A 8 32.10 77.92 71.52
CA VAL A 8 32.69 76.61 71.75
C VAL A 8 32.46 75.79 70.47
N PHE A 9 33.48 75.48 69.73
CA PHE A 9 33.43 74.52 68.65
C PHE A 9 33.48 73.10 69.21
N HIS A 10 32.39 72.40 69.12
CA HIS A 10 32.32 70.92 69.39
C HIS A 10 32.89 70.17 68.19
N PHE A 11 34.12 69.73 68.30
CA PHE A 11 34.72 68.79 67.35
C PHE A 11 34.27 67.40 67.71
N VAL A 12 33.25 66.86 66.94
CA VAL A 12 32.83 65.47 67.08
C VAL A 12 33.91 64.65 66.37
N LEU A 13 34.79 64.01 67.12
CA LEU A 13 35.75 63.02 66.66
C LEU A 13 34.92 61.72 66.23
N HIS A 14 34.62 61.64 64.95
CA HIS A 14 34.18 60.40 64.39
C HIS A 14 35.33 59.40 64.38
N SER A 15 35.29 58.39 65.18
CA SER A 15 36.30 57.33 65.29
C SER A 15 36.51 56.68 63.89
N PRO A 16 37.78 56.63 63.39
CA PRO A 16 38.11 56.06 62.07
C PRO A 16 37.72 54.59 61.96
N CYS A 17 37.40 53.90 63.05
CA CYS A 17 37.02 52.50 63.10
C CYS A 17 35.57 52.21 62.59
N THR A 18 34.60 53.15 62.76
CA THR A 18 33.24 53.04 62.28
C THR A 18 33.11 53.24 60.76
N THR A 19 33.87 54.20 60.22
CA THR A 19 33.90 54.43 58.76
C THR A 19 34.56 53.29 57.99
N PHE A 20 35.58 52.65 58.52
CA PHE A 20 36.24 51.49 57.94
C PHE A 20 35.39 50.25 57.97
N ALA A 21 34.62 50.01 59.06
CA ALA A 21 33.67 48.90 59.19
C ALA A 21 32.50 49.04 58.18
N LEU A 22 31.96 50.28 58.02
CA LEU A 22 30.90 50.53 57.02
C LEU A 22 31.39 50.38 55.58
N PHE A 23 32.62 50.86 55.27
CA PHE A 23 33.24 50.69 53.95
C PHE A 23 33.42 49.16 53.64
N LYS A 24 33.99 48.41 54.58
CA LYS A 24 34.22 46.96 54.40
C LYS A 24 32.90 46.19 54.24
N ARG A 25 31.82 46.59 54.96
CA ARG A 25 30.50 46.03 54.82
C ARG A 25 29.87 46.35 53.46
N ASN A 26 29.95 47.57 52.96
CA ASN A 26 29.48 47.98 51.66
C ASN A 26 30.24 47.29 50.50
N VAL A 27 31.58 47.14 50.65
CA VAL A 27 32.38 46.37 49.67
C VAL A 27 32.02 44.88 49.66
N MET A 28 31.74 44.28 50.85
CA MET A 28 31.28 42.88 50.91
C MET A 28 29.86 42.70 50.36
N GLU A 29 28.94 43.63 50.61
CA GLU A 29 27.58 43.57 50.03
C GLU A 29 27.58 43.75 48.52
N THR A 30 28.42 44.65 48.00
CA THR A 30 28.58 44.80 46.53
C THR A 30 29.23 43.59 45.88
N LYS A 31 30.20 42.93 46.53
CA LYS A 31 30.76 41.66 46.06
C LYS A 31 29.72 40.54 46.10
N LYS A 32 28.94 40.41 47.18
CA LYS A 32 27.84 39.44 47.25
C LYS A 32 26.78 39.66 46.17
N LYS A 33 26.33 40.92 45.95
CA LYS A 33 25.40 41.28 44.89
C LYS A 33 25.97 40.93 43.49
N ARG A 34 27.26 41.22 43.24
CA ARG A 34 27.91 40.84 41.96
C ARG A 34 27.96 39.30 41.78
N ILE A 35 28.28 38.53 42.82
CA ILE A 35 28.29 37.05 42.75
C ILE A 35 26.88 36.51 42.51
N VAL A 36 25.87 37.03 43.18
CA VAL A 36 24.46 36.62 42.99
C VAL A 36 23.99 37.00 41.59
N MET A 37 24.32 38.21 41.10
CA MET A 37 23.98 38.61 39.74
C MET A 37 24.71 37.75 38.69
N ALA A 38 25.97 37.41 38.89
CA ALA A 38 26.73 36.52 37.98
C ALA A 38 26.13 35.11 38.01
N GLY A 39 25.74 34.56 39.19
CA GLY A 39 25.08 33.31 39.34
C GLY A 39 23.69 33.26 38.66
N ALA A 40 22.90 34.34 38.83
CA ALA A 40 21.60 34.47 38.14
C ALA A 40 21.75 34.56 36.61
N GLY A 41 22.75 35.30 36.16
CA GLY A 41 23.09 35.37 34.71
C GLY A 41 23.51 34.00 34.13
N ALA A 42 24.34 33.25 34.85
CA ALA A 42 24.75 31.91 34.45
C ALA A 42 23.54 30.91 34.43
N ALA A 43 22.69 31.00 35.44
CA ALA A 43 21.46 30.16 35.47
C ALA A 43 20.51 30.50 34.32
N LEU A 44 20.32 31.78 33.99
CA LEU A 44 19.52 32.20 32.84
C LEU A 44 20.10 31.69 31.52
N VAL A 45 21.42 31.77 31.32
CA VAL A 45 22.10 31.20 30.13
C VAL A 45 21.88 29.69 30.03
N LEU A 46 21.99 28.94 31.14
CA LEU A 46 21.73 27.50 31.16
C LEU A 46 20.29 27.17 30.80
N VAL A 47 19.30 27.94 31.31
CA VAL A 47 17.87 27.75 30.97
C VAL A 47 17.63 28.02 29.49
N ILE A 48 18.23 29.09 28.93
CA ILE A 48 18.11 29.38 27.49
C ILE A 48 18.77 28.29 26.67
N MET A 49 19.95 27.81 27.03
CA MET A 49 20.63 26.70 26.35
C MET A 49 19.81 25.43 26.40
N ALA A 50 19.24 25.09 27.56
CA ALA A 50 18.34 23.94 27.70
C ALA A 50 17.09 24.09 26.81
N GLY A 51 16.46 25.27 26.81
CA GLY A 51 15.31 25.56 25.94
C GLY A 51 15.64 25.45 24.44
N VAL A 52 16.79 25.96 24.00
CA VAL A 52 17.27 25.81 22.63
C VAL A 52 17.54 24.33 22.30
N ALA A 53 18.21 23.60 23.18
CA ALA A 53 18.47 22.18 22.98
C ALA A 53 17.18 21.38 22.87
N LEU A 54 16.20 21.60 23.76
CA LEU A 54 14.87 20.97 23.67
C LEU A 54 14.17 21.35 22.36
N TYR A 55 14.17 22.62 21.97
CA TYR A 55 13.59 23.04 20.70
C TYR A 55 14.22 22.32 19.52
N LEU A 56 15.56 22.23 19.45
CA LEU A 56 16.26 21.55 18.35
C LEU A 56 15.92 20.05 18.29
N LEU A 57 15.79 19.38 19.44
CA LEU A 57 15.48 17.96 19.52
C LEU A 57 14.04 17.63 19.09
N PHE A 58 13.09 18.47 19.52
CA PHE A 58 11.66 18.22 19.31
C PHE A 58 11.03 19.00 18.17
N ALA A 59 11.73 19.98 17.59
CA ALA A 59 11.25 20.68 16.42
C ALA A 59 11.11 19.74 15.22
N PRO A 60 10.16 20.01 14.31
CA PRO A 60 9.95 19.20 13.11
C PRO A 60 11.23 18.97 12.33
N PHE A 61 11.45 17.75 11.85
CA PHE A 61 12.65 17.38 11.09
C PHE A 61 12.75 18.16 9.78
N CYS A 62 11.64 18.29 9.04
CA CYS A 62 11.56 19.07 7.81
C CYS A 62 10.24 19.85 7.75
N GLY A 63 10.20 20.88 6.89
CA GLY A 63 9.04 21.77 6.70
C GLY A 63 7.94 21.22 5.81
N THR A 64 8.04 19.99 5.33
CA THR A 64 7.09 19.39 4.39
C THR A 64 5.67 19.35 4.95
N LYS A 65 4.75 20.00 4.22
CA LYS A 65 3.30 19.97 4.53
C LYS A 65 2.61 18.69 4.05
N GLY A 66 3.34 17.81 3.37
CA GLY A 66 2.82 16.57 2.74
C GLY A 66 3.34 15.27 3.36
N ASN A 67 2.94 14.17 2.77
CA ASN A 67 3.46 12.84 3.10
C ASN A 67 4.81 12.63 2.38
N ALA A 68 5.91 13.07 2.99
CA ALA A 68 7.25 12.72 2.54
C ALA A 68 7.72 11.45 3.25
N TYR A 69 8.48 10.64 2.53
CA TYR A 69 9.02 9.38 3.04
C TYR A 69 10.52 9.28 2.79
N LEU A 70 11.23 8.71 3.75
CA LEU A 70 12.62 8.28 3.61
C LEU A 70 12.63 6.77 3.33
N TYR A 71 13.32 6.36 2.27
CA TYR A 71 13.51 4.96 1.90
C TYR A 71 14.94 4.55 2.23
N ILE A 72 15.06 3.55 3.09
CA ILE A 72 16.35 2.98 3.53
C ILE A 72 16.43 1.57 2.96
N ASP A 73 17.44 1.33 2.14
CA ASP A 73 17.70 0.04 1.51
C ASP A 73 18.49 -0.90 2.45
N ALA A 74 18.54 -2.17 2.12
CA ALA A 74 19.22 -3.17 2.96
C ALA A 74 20.74 -2.98 3.02
N ASP A 75 21.34 -2.34 2.00
CA ASP A 75 22.76 -2.03 1.87
C ASP A 75 23.13 -0.62 2.34
N ASP A 76 22.15 0.16 2.81
CA ASP A 76 22.41 1.50 3.31
C ASP A 76 23.24 1.49 4.59
N THR A 77 24.27 2.31 4.57
CA THR A 77 25.05 2.66 5.77
C THR A 77 24.44 3.86 6.48
N VAL A 78 24.88 4.15 7.70
CA VAL A 78 24.42 5.35 8.42
C VAL A 78 24.73 6.64 7.64
N ASP A 79 25.87 6.69 6.92
CA ASP A 79 26.25 7.86 6.13
C ASP A 79 25.38 8.01 4.88
N SER A 80 25.02 6.91 4.20
CA SER A 80 24.09 6.98 3.07
C SER A 80 22.70 7.41 3.50
N VAL A 81 22.22 6.99 4.69
CA VAL A 81 20.95 7.46 5.25
C VAL A 81 20.98 8.99 5.49
N TYR A 82 22.05 9.51 6.08
CA TYR A 82 22.18 10.95 6.27
C TYR A 82 22.30 11.70 4.94
N PHE A 83 22.98 11.15 3.94
CA PHE A 83 23.02 11.72 2.60
C PHE A 83 21.63 11.76 1.95
N LYS A 84 20.87 10.68 2.05
CA LYS A 84 19.45 10.65 1.61
C LYS A 84 18.62 11.72 2.33
N MET A 85 18.84 11.93 3.64
CA MET A 85 18.16 12.99 4.39
C MET A 85 18.53 14.39 3.89
N GLU A 86 19.82 14.65 3.59
CA GLU A 86 20.29 15.95 3.08
C GLU A 86 19.72 16.27 1.70
N SER A 87 19.44 15.26 0.91
CA SER A 87 18.85 15.39 -0.44
C SER A 87 17.34 15.68 -0.43
N LEU A 88 16.70 15.67 0.74
CA LEU A 88 15.28 15.95 0.86
C LEU A 88 14.97 17.45 0.69
N PRO A 89 13.82 17.81 0.13
CA PRO A 89 13.38 19.20 0.05
C PRO A 89 13.06 19.78 1.45
N ASP A 90 12.89 21.11 1.50
CA ASP A 90 12.41 21.85 2.67
C ASP A 90 13.35 21.89 3.89
N ASN A 91 14.65 22.06 3.64
CA ASN A 91 15.69 22.29 4.67
C ASN A 91 15.62 21.28 5.84
N PRO A 92 15.91 20.01 5.60
CA PRO A 92 15.90 19.00 6.65
C PRO A 92 16.96 19.32 7.72
N ARG A 93 16.63 19.03 8.99
CA ARG A 93 17.53 19.24 10.13
C ARG A 93 18.54 18.09 10.28
N THR A 94 19.31 17.81 9.23
CA THR A 94 20.21 16.64 9.19
C THR A 94 21.33 16.75 10.23
N SER A 95 21.87 17.95 10.51
CA SER A 95 22.86 18.12 11.59
C SER A 95 22.31 17.72 12.95
N THR A 96 21.05 18.10 13.25
CA THR A 96 20.37 17.69 14.49
C THR A 96 20.08 16.19 14.48
N ALA A 97 19.70 15.62 13.33
CA ALA A 97 19.50 14.16 13.18
C ALA A 97 20.81 13.39 13.42
N ARG A 98 21.96 13.86 12.90
CA ARG A 98 23.28 13.27 13.19
C ARG A 98 23.59 13.27 14.69
N PHE A 99 23.33 14.39 15.37
CA PHE A 99 23.51 14.48 16.83
C PHE A 99 22.59 13.52 17.58
N CYS A 100 21.30 13.48 17.26
CA CYS A 100 20.35 12.53 17.84
C CYS A 100 20.73 11.08 17.54
N GLY A 101 21.20 10.82 16.32
CA GLY A 101 21.64 9.49 15.90
C GLY A 101 22.85 9.00 16.69
N ALA A 102 23.82 9.88 16.92
CA ALA A 102 24.98 9.57 17.78
C ALA A 102 24.53 9.24 19.22
N LEU A 103 23.65 10.06 19.79
CA LEU A 103 23.09 9.85 21.14
C LEU A 103 22.32 8.53 21.26
N LEU A 104 21.62 8.13 20.21
CA LEU A 104 20.85 6.90 20.14
C LEU A 104 21.65 5.68 19.65
N SER A 105 22.94 5.83 19.33
CA SER A 105 23.78 4.78 18.71
C SER A 105 23.15 4.19 17.43
N TYR A 106 22.59 5.09 16.59
CA TYR A 106 21.87 4.67 15.36
C TYR A 106 22.77 3.97 14.37
N GLY A 107 24.08 4.30 14.30
CA GLY A 107 25.02 3.70 13.36
C GLY A 107 25.14 2.18 13.43
N SER A 108 24.84 1.58 14.57
CA SER A 108 24.79 0.13 14.74
C SER A 108 23.37 -0.46 14.60
N HIS A 109 22.37 0.35 14.27
CA HIS A 109 20.96 -0.04 14.20
C HIS A 109 20.28 0.61 13.00
N VAL A 110 20.89 0.52 11.82
CA VAL A 110 20.26 0.95 10.57
C VAL A 110 19.31 -0.17 10.14
N HIS A 111 18.02 0.17 10.03
CA HIS A 111 17.00 -0.78 9.58
C HIS A 111 16.44 -0.33 8.24
N PRO A 112 16.44 -1.20 7.21
CA PRO A 112 15.81 -0.92 5.93
C PRO A 112 14.30 -0.72 6.10
N GLY A 113 13.72 0.16 5.28
CA GLY A 113 12.29 0.45 5.37
C GLY A 113 11.86 1.77 4.79
N ARG A 114 10.56 1.97 4.77
CA ARG A 114 9.91 3.25 4.44
C ARG A 114 9.48 3.96 5.71
N TYR A 115 10.00 5.17 5.92
CA TYR A 115 9.76 5.95 7.13
C TYR A 115 9.09 7.29 6.80
N GLN A 116 8.02 7.63 7.51
CA GLN A 116 7.30 8.88 7.29
C GLN A 116 8.08 10.06 7.89
N LEU A 117 8.28 11.11 7.09
CA LEU A 117 8.96 12.34 7.48
C LEU A 117 8.01 13.52 7.71
N GLY A 118 6.79 13.42 7.23
CA GLY A 118 5.78 14.47 7.27
C GLY A 118 5.05 14.60 8.62
N LYS A 119 4.02 15.47 8.64
CA LYS A 119 3.16 15.74 9.81
C LYS A 119 3.88 16.30 11.05
N GLY A 120 5.01 16.98 10.85
CA GLY A 120 5.70 17.63 11.95
C GLY A 120 6.41 16.70 12.92
N ILE A 121 6.80 15.49 12.46
CA ILE A 121 7.60 14.58 13.29
C ILE A 121 8.85 15.28 13.80
N GLY A 122 9.07 15.27 15.12
CA GLY A 122 10.26 15.83 15.74
C GLY A 122 11.52 15.03 15.36
N THR A 123 12.65 15.74 15.23
CA THR A 123 13.92 15.10 14.80
C THR A 123 14.32 13.93 15.71
N PHE A 124 14.19 14.06 17.02
CA PHE A 124 14.49 12.99 17.96
C PHE A 124 13.55 11.79 17.81
N GLN A 125 12.26 12.05 17.61
CA GLN A 125 11.26 11.00 17.40
C GLN A 125 11.53 10.24 16.08
N LEU A 126 11.86 10.95 14.99
CA LEU A 126 12.25 10.33 13.73
C LEU A 126 13.44 9.39 13.94
N MET A 127 14.51 9.85 14.59
CA MET A 127 15.70 9.02 14.83
C MET A 127 15.39 7.79 15.71
N ARG A 128 14.44 7.90 16.64
CA ARG A 128 13.94 6.75 17.40
C ARG A 128 13.20 5.75 16.53
N HIS A 129 12.36 6.24 15.60
CA HIS A 129 11.64 5.36 14.65
C HIS A 129 12.63 4.63 13.75
N LEU A 130 13.62 5.34 13.20
CA LEU A 130 14.67 4.75 12.35
C LEU A 130 15.47 3.68 13.12
N ARG A 131 15.92 3.99 14.33
CA ARG A 131 16.65 3.05 15.17
C ARG A 131 15.83 1.82 15.58
N GLY A 132 14.54 2.00 15.79
CA GLY A 132 13.62 0.91 16.18
C GLY A 132 13.04 0.15 15.00
N GLY A 133 13.36 0.52 13.74
CA GLY A 133 12.80 -0.12 12.55
C GLY A 133 11.28 0.07 12.41
N LEU A 134 10.72 1.16 12.98
CA LEU A 134 9.28 1.44 12.95
C LEU A 134 8.87 1.99 11.59
N GLN A 135 8.76 1.09 10.62
CA GLN A 135 8.37 1.38 9.25
C GLN A 135 6.90 1.79 9.13
N GLU A 136 6.61 2.67 8.17
CA GLU A 136 5.24 2.96 7.74
C GLU A 136 4.83 1.99 6.64
N PRO A 137 3.71 1.23 6.78
CA PRO A 137 3.29 0.30 5.74
C PRO A 137 2.86 1.02 4.47
N VAL A 138 3.00 0.35 3.33
CA VAL A 138 2.47 0.79 2.04
C VAL A 138 1.10 0.15 1.81
N ARG A 139 0.19 0.90 1.20
CA ARG A 139 -1.08 0.36 0.71
C ARG A 139 -0.84 -0.23 -0.69
N LEU A 140 -0.85 -1.55 -0.77
CA LEU A 140 -0.62 -2.32 -1.98
C LEU A 140 -1.96 -2.81 -2.53
N THR A 141 -2.38 -2.29 -3.67
CA THR A 141 -3.62 -2.72 -4.32
C THR A 141 -3.31 -3.82 -5.32
N VAL A 142 -3.91 -4.99 -5.11
CA VAL A 142 -3.93 -6.10 -6.06
C VAL A 142 -5.03 -5.85 -7.08
N PRO A 143 -4.71 -5.60 -8.35
CA PRO A 143 -5.68 -5.28 -9.39
C PRO A 143 -6.23 -6.52 -10.09
N VAL A 144 -7.34 -6.34 -10.82
CA VAL A 144 -7.80 -7.28 -11.84
C VAL A 144 -6.90 -7.13 -13.08
N VAL A 145 -6.13 -8.15 -13.41
CA VAL A 145 -5.21 -8.18 -14.57
C VAL A 145 -5.18 -9.56 -15.21
N HIS A 146 -4.75 -9.65 -16.47
CA HIS A 146 -4.77 -10.90 -17.22
C HIS A 146 -3.57 -11.80 -16.94
N THR A 147 -2.39 -11.23 -16.68
CA THR A 147 -1.14 -12.00 -16.58
C THR A 147 -0.41 -11.76 -15.26
N LEU A 148 0.42 -12.74 -14.85
CA LEU A 148 1.33 -12.60 -13.71
C LEU A 148 2.39 -11.50 -13.96
N ALA A 149 2.78 -11.29 -15.22
CA ALA A 149 3.69 -10.22 -15.58
C ALA A 149 3.06 -8.83 -15.36
N ASP A 150 1.79 -8.65 -15.75
CA ASP A 150 1.05 -7.42 -15.48
C ASP A 150 0.87 -7.20 -13.97
N MET A 151 0.60 -8.27 -13.21
CA MET A 151 0.52 -8.22 -11.75
C MET A 151 1.84 -7.72 -11.16
N ALA A 152 2.96 -8.34 -11.51
CA ALA A 152 4.27 -7.96 -11.03
C ALA A 152 4.59 -6.48 -11.39
N ALA A 153 4.31 -6.06 -12.62
CA ALA A 153 4.52 -4.69 -13.07
C ALA A 153 3.66 -3.67 -12.31
N ARG A 154 2.43 -4.04 -11.91
CA ARG A 154 1.53 -3.16 -11.16
C ARG A 154 1.90 -3.03 -9.68
N LEU A 155 2.46 -4.10 -9.08
CA LEU A 155 2.83 -4.12 -7.66
C LEU A 155 4.22 -3.49 -7.39
N ALA A 156 5.19 -3.71 -8.29
CA ALA A 156 6.58 -3.28 -8.13
C ALA A 156 6.75 -1.78 -7.76
N PRO A 157 6.02 -0.81 -8.35
CA PRO A 157 6.21 0.61 -8.02
C PRO A 157 5.94 0.98 -6.56
N ARG A 158 5.33 0.09 -5.79
CA ARG A 158 5.01 0.29 -4.37
C ARG A 158 5.94 -0.45 -3.41
N LEU A 159 6.86 -1.25 -3.93
CA LEU A 159 7.72 -2.15 -3.16
C LEU A 159 9.20 -1.87 -3.46
N GLN A 160 10.09 -2.40 -2.64
CA GLN A 160 11.53 -2.41 -2.91
C GLN A 160 11.88 -3.41 -4.02
N ALA A 161 11.16 -4.54 -4.05
CA ALA A 161 11.34 -5.56 -5.07
C ALA A 161 10.88 -5.05 -6.44
N ASP A 162 11.66 -5.30 -7.47
CA ASP A 162 11.32 -4.99 -8.84
C ASP A 162 10.30 -5.99 -9.45
N SER A 163 9.83 -5.70 -10.65
CA SER A 163 8.85 -6.54 -11.35
C SER A 163 9.42 -7.90 -11.74
N ALA A 164 10.71 -8.00 -12.00
CA ALA A 164 11.36 -9.27 -12.38
C ALA A 164 11.43 -10.21 -11.17
N ALA A 165 11.83 -9.71 -10.00
CA ALA A 165 11.86 -10.49 -8.76
C ALA A 165 10.47 -10.96 -8.33
N LEU A 166 9.44 -10.09 -8.47
CA LEU A 166 8.05 -10.46 -8.20
C LEU A 166 7.57 -11.54 -9.16
N TYR A 167 7.80 -11.36 -10.46
CA TYR A 167 7.41 -12.34 -11.48
C TYR A 167 8.06 -13.69 -11.25
N HIS A 168 9.38 -13.68 -10.94
CA HIS A 168 10.11 -14.91 -10.61
C HIS A 168 9.45 -15.66 -9.44
N ALA A 169 9.13 -14.97 -8.34
CA ALA A 169 8.47 -15.59 -7.20
C ALA A 169 7.06 -16.11 -7.53
N PHE A 170 6.32 -15.42 -8.40
CA PHE A 170 4.97 -15.85 -8.83
C PHE A 170 4.99 -17.03 -9.81
N THR A 171 6.17 -17.40 -10.32
CA THR A 171 6.37 -18.52 -11.25
C THR A 171 7.35 -19.57 -10.72
N ASP A 172 7.88 -19.41 -9.51
CA ASP A 172 8.79 -20.36 -8.88
C ASP A 172 8.06 -21.66 -8.52
N ALA A 173 8.39 -22.76 -9.21
CA ALA A 173 7.69 -24.01 -9.08
C ALA A 173 7.72 -24.58 -7.65
N ALA A 174 8.86 -24.45 -6.94
CA ALA A 174 9.01 -24.97 -5.58
C ALA A 174 8.17 -24.17 -4.57
N LEU A 175 8.16 -22.83 -4.73
CA LEU A 175 7.32 -21.95 -3.91
C LEU A 175 5.83 -22.22 -4.15
N LEU A 176 5.41 -22.36 -5.41
CA LEU A 176 4.01 -22.62 -5.77
C LEU A 176 3.54 -24.00 -5.27
N ASP A 177 4.36 -25.05 -5.42
CA ASP A 177 4.08 -26.37 -4.91
C ASP A 177 3.86 -26.38 -3.39
N SER A 178 4.65 -25.60 -2.65
CA SER A 178 4.48 -25.44 -1.19
C SER A 178 3.14 -24.79 -0.79
N LEU A 179 2.48 -24.09 -1.74
CA LEU A 179 1.17 -23.45 -1.56
C LEU A 179 0.03 -24.29 -2.19
N GLY A 180 0.35 -25.46 -2.75
CA GLY A 180 -0.62 -26.35 -3.37
C GLY A 180 -1.18 -25.85 -4.71
N VAL A 181 -0.41 -25.03 -5.45
CA VAL A 181 -0.77 -24.47 -6.76
C VAL A 181 0.36 -24.58 -7.75
N ASP A 182 0.08 -24.32 -9.00
CA ASP A 182 1.04 -24.20 -10.09
C ASP A 182 0.92 -22.84 -10.81
N THR A 183 1.66 -22.65 -11.88
CA THR A 183 1.62 -21.40 -12.66
C THR A 183 0.29 -21.14 -13.36
N ALA A 184 -0.53 -22.16 -13.60
CA ALA A 184 -1.86 -22.00 -14.19
C ALA A 184 -2.88 -21.58 -13.13
N THR A 185 -2.75 -22.08 -11.90
CA THR A 185 -3.71 -21.92 -10.82
C THR A 185 -3.38 -20.81 -9.83
N VAL A 186 -2.10 -20.37 -9.74
CA VAL A 186 -1.69 -19.28 -8.83
C VAL A 186 -2.48 -17.97 -9.01
N PRO A 187 -3.01 -17.59 -10.21
CA PRO A 187 -3.86 -16.42 -10.32
C PRO A 187 -5.11 -16.46 -9.44
N ALA A 188 -5.60 -17.67 -9.07
CA ALA A 188 -6.72 -17.83 -8.15
C ALA A 188 -6.40 -17.41 -6.70
N LEU A 189 -5.11 -17.42 -6.30
CA LEU A 189 -4.68 -16.99 -4.97
C LEU A 189 -4.73 -15.47 -4.77
N PHE A 190 -4.75 -14.69 -5.84
CA PHE A 190 -4.77 -13.25 -5.77
C PHE A 190 -6.20 -12.75 -5.63
N ILE A 191 -6.56 -12.27 -4.45
CA ILE A 191 -7.87 -11.65 -4.22
C ILE A 191 -7.70 -10.12 -4.39
N PRO A 192 -8.32 -9.49 -5.40
CA PRO A 192 -8.27 -8.05 -5.59
C PRO A 192 -8.77 -7.29 -4.35
N ASN A 193 -7.86 -6.57 -3.71
CA ASN A 193 -8.10 -5.75 -2.53
C ASN A 193 -6.89 -4.82 -2.32
N THR A 194 -6.97 -3.94 -1.32
CA THR A 194 -5.82 -3.13 -0.89
C THR A 194 -5.29 -3.66 0.44
N TYR A 195 -4.06 -4.12 0.43
CA TYR A 195 -3.37 -4.73 1.56
C TYR A 195 -2.33 -3.76 2.14
N GLU A 196 -2.15 -3.78 3.46
CA GLU A 196 -1.04 -3.10 4.10
C GLU A 196 0.13 -4.07 4.24
N VAL A 197 1.26 -3.70 3.64
CA VAL A 197 2.52 -4.46 3.66
C VAL A 197 3.69 -3.51 3.88
N PHE A 198 4.82 -4.01 4.36
CA PHE A 198 6.03 -3.20 4.40
C PHE A 198 6.65 -3.09 3.00
N TRP A 199 7.24 -1.93 2.71
CA TRP A 199 7.93 -1.68 1.45
C TRP A 199 9.06 -2.70 1.18
N THR A 200 9.70 -3.17 2.23
CA THR A 200 10.79 -4.17 2.20
C THR A 200 10.31 -5.62 2.14
N ILE A 201 9.01 -5.88 1.99
CA ILE A 201 8.51 -7.25 1.92
C ILE A 201 9.17 -8.01 0.76
N THR A 202 9.72 -9.18 1.03
CA THR A 202 10.30 -10.01 -0.02
C THR A 202 9.22 -10.60 -0.92
N PRO A 203 9.51 -10.87 -2.21
CA PRO A 203 8.52 -11.45 -3.14
C PRO A 203 7.88 -12.75 -2.62
N SER A 204 8.66 -13.63 -2.02
CA SER A 204 8.14 -14.87 -1.41
C SER A 204 7.24 -14.58 -0.22
N ALA A 205 7.64 -13.67 0.69
CA ALA A 205 6.81 -13.28 1.82
C ALA A 205 5.50 -12.60 1.39
N LEU A 206 5.53 -11.82 0.28
CA LEU A 206 4.34 -11.25 -0.33
C LEU A 206 3.40 -12.34 -0.82
N LEU A 207 3.90 -13.34 -1.56
CA LEU A 207 3.07 -14.44 -2.06
C LEU A 207 2.43 -15.22 -0.90
N HIS A 208 3.19 -15.53 0.15
CA HIS A 208 2.62 -16.15 1.36
C HIS A 208 1.58 -15.26 2.06
N ARG A 209 1.78 -13.93 2.05
CA ARG A 209 0.78 -12.99 2.59
C ARG A 209 -0.51 -13.04 1.78
N LEU A 210 -0.43 -13.03 0.45
CA LEU A 210 -1.59 -13.10 -0.44
C LEU A 210 -2.30 -14.46 -0.33
N HIS A 211 -1.56 -15.56 -0.17
CA HIS A 211 -2.15 -16.87 0.12
C HIS A 211 -2.94 -16.88 1.44
N ARG A 212 -2.45 -16.26 2.51
CA ARG A 212 -3.24 -16.13 3.76
C ARG A 212 -4.52 -15.32 3.58
N GLU A 213 -4.50 -14.29 2.73
CA GLU A 213 -5.70 -13.53 2.39
C GLU A 213 -6.70 -14.38 1.58
N TYR A 214 -6.20 -15.22 0.66
CA TYR A 214 -7.00 -16.21 -0.05
C TYR A 214 -7.66 -17.20 0.94
N GLU A 215 -6.92 -17.76 1.87
CA GLU A 215 -7.47 -18.66 2.89
C GLU A 215 -8.56 -17.96 3.75
N THR A 216 -8.35 -16.69 4.09
CA THR A 216 -9.32 -15.87 4.83
C THR A 216 -10.57 -15.58 3.99
N PHE A 217 -10.39 -15.30 2.70
CA PHE A 217 -11.49 -15.04 1.77
C PHE A 217 -12.39 -16.27 1.57
N TRP A 218 -11.80 -17.47 1.48
CA TRP A 218 -12.51 -18.74 1.32
C TRP A 218 -13.06 -19.27 2.65
N THR A 219 -14.05 -18.57 3.19
CA THR A 219 -14.78 -18.98 4.41
C THR A 219 -15.46 -20.33 4.22
N ALA A 220 -15.85 -20.97 5.34
CA ALA A 220 -16.62 -22.22 5.30
C ALA A 220 -17.89 -22.09 4.45
N GLU A 221 -18.59 -20.96 4.53
CA GLU A 221 -19.77 -20.68 3.71
C GLU A 221 -19.45 -20.65 2.20
N ARG A 222 -18.38 -19.94 1.79
CA ARG A 222 -17.96 -19.91 0.39
C ARG A 222 -17.54 -21.27 -0.13
N LYS A 223 -16.79 -22.03 0.67
CA LYS A 223 -16.40 -23.42 0.33
C LYS A 223 -17.62 -24.33 0.17
N GLN A 224 -18.61 -24.22 1.05
CA GLN A 224 -19.86 -24.97 0.95
C GLN A 224 -20.67 -24.61 -0.32
N LYS A 225 -20.72 -23.31 -0.69
CA LYS A 225 -21.37 -22.88 -1.94
C LYS A 225 -20.62 -23.38 -3.18
N ALA A 226 -19.30 -23.40 -3.15
CA ALA A 226 -18.48 -23.97 -4.23
C ALA A 226 -18.77 -25.47 -4.41
N GLU A 227 -18.77 -26.24 -3.31
CA GLU A 227 -19.10 -27.66 -3.30
C GLU A 227 -20.52 -27.91 -3.82
N ALA A 228 -21.51 -27.12 -3.42
CA ALA A 228 -22.88 -27.20 -3.91
C ALA A 228 -22.98 -26.90 -5.43
N ALA A 229 -22.10 -26.06 -5.98
CA ALA A 229 -21.98 -25.85 -7.42
C ALA A 229 -21.22 -26.98 -8.15
N GLY A 230 -20.59 -27.91 -7.40
CA GLY A 230 -19.75 -29.00 -7.92
C GLY A 230 -18.34 -28.52 -8.32
N LEU A 231 -17.83 -27.46 -7.67
CA LEU A 231 -16.55 -26.83 -8.01
C LEU A 231 -15.65 -26.72 -6.77
N THR A 232 -14.35 -26.79 -7.00
CA THR A 232 -13.32 -26.38 -6.03
C THR A 232 -13.17 -24.84 -6.00
N PRO A 233 -12.56 -24.24 -4.97
CA PRO A 233 -12.26 -22.81 -4.92
C PRO A 233 -11.50 -22.29 -6.14
N VAL A 234 -10.53 -23.04 -6.66
CA VAL A 234 -9.76 -22.68 -7.86
C VAL A 234 -10.64 -22.70 -9.11
N GLU A 235 -11.51 -23.72 -9.25
CA GLU A 235 -12.45 -23.82 -10.37
C GLU A 235 -13.51 -22.70 -10.33
N VAL A 236 -13.98 -22.31 -9.15
CA VAL A 236 -14.83 -21.12 -8.99
C VAL A 236 -14.12 -19.88 -9.46
N SER A 237 -12.85 -19.65 -9.06
CA SER A 237 -12.04 -18.52 -9.50
C SER A 237 -11.82 -18.57 -11.03
N THR A 238 -11.62 -19.77 -11.58
CA THR A 238 -11.46 -19.97 -13.03
C THR A 238 -12.73 -19.57 -13.78
N LEU A 239 -13.89 -20.07 -13.36
CA LEU A 239 -15.17 -19.70 -13.96
C LEU A 239 -15.48 -18.20 -13.76
N ALA A 240 -15.21 -17.66 -12.58
CA ALA A 240 -15.39 -16.25 -12.27
C ALA A 240 -14.56 -15.34 -13.21
N SER A 241 -13.32 -15.74 -13.54
CA SER A 241 -12.48 -15.00 -14.49
C SER A 241 -13.09 -14.95 -15.90
N ILE A 242 -13.79 -16.01 -16.32
CA ILE A 242 -14.51 -16.04 -17.59
C ILE A 242 -15.73 -15.12 -17.52
N VAL A 243 -16.56 -15.28 -16.49
CA VAL A 243 -17.79 -14.50 -16.27
C VAL A 243 -17.48 -12.98 -16.21
N GLU A 244 -16.38 -12.59 -15.56
CA GLU A 244 -15.97 -11.19 -15.46
C GLU A 244 -15.59 -10.59 -16.82
N GLN A 245 -14.99 -11.39 -17.69
CA GLN A 245 -14.57 -10.94 -19.03
C GLN A 245 -15.72 -10.98 -20.06
N GLU A 246 -16.83 -11.66 -19.77
CA GLU A 246 -18.01 -11.68 -20.63
C GLU A 246 -18.86 -10.42 -20.48
N SER A 247 -19.01 -9.90 -19.27
CA SER A 247 -19.87 -8.74 -19.05
C SER A 247 -19.27 -7.73 -18.07
N ALA A 248 -19.24 -6.47 -18.52
CA ALA A 248 -18.97 -5.32 -17.65
C ALA A 248 -20.11 -5.05 -16.65
N ASN A 249 -21.33 -5.55 -16.96
CA ASN A 249 -22.50 -5.41 -16.10
C ASN A 249 -22.50 -6.49 -15.01
N SER A 250 -22.13 -6.10 -13.79
CA SER A 250 -22.08 -7.02 -12.64
C SER A 250 -23.43 -7.67 -12.32
N ALA A 251 -24.56 -7.00 -12.64
CA ALA A 251 -25.89 -7.55 -12.39
C ALA A 251 -26.24 -8.78 -13.25
N GLU A 252 -25.59 -8.98 -14.41
CA GLU A 252 -25.79 -10.16 -15.26
C GLU A 252 -24.87 -11.34 -14.90
N ARG A 253 -23.79 -11.11 -14.17
CA ARG A 253 -22.79 -12.13 -13.86
C ARG A 253 -23.39 -13.39 -13.22
N PRO A 254 -24.37 -13.33 -12.29
CA PRO A 254 -25.00 -14.55 -11.75
C PRO A 254 -25.75 -15.36 -12.79
N ALA A 255 -26.39 -14.72 -13.78
CA ALA A 255 -27.09 -15.42 -14.87
C ALA A 255 -26.07 -16.04 -15.85
N ILE A 256 -25.01 -15.34 -16.21
CA ILE A 256 -23.91 -15.86 -17.04
C ILE A 256 -23.25 -17.07 -16.35
N ALA A 257 -22.97 -16.96 -15.05
CA ALA A 257 -22.42 -18.07 -14.26
C ALA A 257 -23.33 -19.31 -14.28
N GLY A 258 -24.65 -19.11 -14.10
CA GLY A 258 -25.64 -20.18 -14.18
C GLY A 258 -25.65 -20.88 -15.55
N MET A 259 -25.58 -20.08 -16.64
CA MET A 259 -25.50 -20.61 -18.00
C MET A 259 -24.25 -21.49 -18.21
N TYR A 260 -23.06 -21.01 -17.77
CA TYR A 260 -21.84 -21.80 -17.90
C TYR A 260 -21.86 -23.05 -17.02
N LEU A 261 -22.39 -22.97 -15.80
CA LEU A 261 -22.57 -24.15 -14.95
C LEU A 261 -23.51 -25.19 -15.58
N ASN A 262 -24.59 -24.76 -16.26
CA ASN A 262 -25.46 -25.67 -17.00
C ASN A 262 -24.72 -26.34 -18.16
N ARG A 263 -23.88 -25.61 -18.91
CA ARG A 263 -23.02 -26.19 -19.95
C ARG A 263 -22.05 -27.22 -19.36
N LEU A 264 -21.38 -26.92 -18.25
CA LEU A 264 -20.46 -27.84 -17.59
C LEU A 264 -21.17 -29.12 -17.19
N ARG A 265 -22.36 -29.06 -16.57
CA ARG A 265 -23.17 -30.20 -16.14
C ARG A 265 -23.62 -31.06 -17.29
N GLN A 266 -23.86 -30.48 -18.47
CA GLN A 266 -24.25 -31.19 -19.69
C GLN A 266 -23.05 -31.66 -20.53
N GLY A 267 -21.83 -31.42 -20.07
CA GLY A 267 -20.62 -31.76 -20.84
C GLY A 267 -20.46 -30.95 -22.12
N MET A 268 -21.07 -29.77 -22.21
CA MET A 268 -20.91 -28.86 -23.34
C MET A 268 -19.62 -28.08 -23.22
N LYS A 269 -18.99 -27.75 -24.36
CA LYS A 269 -17.87 -26.80 -24.40
C LYS A 269 -18.36 -25.42 -24.00
N LEU A 270 -17.55 -24.66 -23.23
CA LEU A 270 -17.96 -23.33 -22.76
C LEU A 270 -18.05 -22.32 -23.91
N GLN A 271 -17.16 -22.41 -24.90
CA GLN A 271 -17.13 -21.54 -26.09
C GLN A 271 -17.13 -20.06 -25.71
N ALA A 272 -16.31 -19.70 -24.73
CA ALA A 272 -16.18 -18.36 -24.23
C ALA A 272 -15.09 -17.60 -25.00
N ASP A 273 -15.44 -16.52 -25.68
CA ASP A 273 -14.53 -15.69 -26.46
C ASP A 273 -13.32 -15.18 -25.66
N PRO A 274 -13.46 -14.75 -24.38
CA PRO A 274 -12.32 -14.32 -23.58
C PRO A 274 -11.22 -15.37 -23.40
N THR A 275 -11.57 -16.65 -23.40
CA THR A 275 -10.60 -17.74 -23.30
C THR A 275 -9.74 -17.87 -24.53
N VAL A 276 -10.26 -17.52 -25.71
CA VAL A 276 -9.52 -17.46 -26.97
C VAL A 276 -8.53 -16.28 -26.98
N LYS A 277 -8.97 -15.10 -26.49
CA LYS A 277 -8.06 -13.96 -26.34
C LYS A 277 -6.88 -14.29 -25.42
N PHE A 278 -7.16 -14.95 -24.31
CA PHE A 278 -6.11 -15.41 -23.39
C PHE A 278 -5.19 -16.45 -24.03
N ALA A 279 -5.75 -17.42 -24.76
CA ALA A 279 -4.99 -18.43 -25.47
C ALA A 279 -4.02 -17.85 -26.52
N LEU A 280 -4.39 -16.74 -27.14
CA LEU A 280 -3.58 -16.01 -28.12
C LEU A 280 -2.62 -14.99 -27.47
N GLY A 281 -2.82 -14.65 -26.19
CA GLY A 281 -2.10 -13.57 -25.51
C GLY A 281 -2.42 -12.18 -26.09
N ASP A 282 -3.52 -12.03 -26.83
CA ASP A 282 -3.94 -10.78 -27.44
C ASP A 282 -5.27 -10.29 -26.83
N PHE A 283 -5.14 -9.46 -25.82
CA PHE A 283 -6.27 -8.86 -25.08
C PHE A 283 -6.85 -7.64 -25.81
N ALA A 284 -6.19 -7.12 -26.84
CA ALA A 284 -6.67 -5.99 -27.64
C ALA A 284 -7.66 -6.40 -28.75
N LEU A 285 -7.83 -7.68 -29.01
CA LEU A 285 -8.78 -8.20 -29.99
C LEU A 285 -10.21 -7.76 -29.65
N ARG A 286 -10.82 -7.01 -30.56
CA ARG A 286 -12.22 -6.56 -30.41
C ARG A 286 -13.23 -7.61 -30.87
N ARG A 287 -12.85 -8.47 -31.83
CA ARG A 287 -13.71 -9.49 -32.42
C ARG A 287 -12.93 -10.81 -32.62
N ILE A 288 -13.52 -11.89 -32.17
CA ILE A 288 -13.00 -13.24 -32.44
C ILE A 288 -13.46 -13.68 -33.82
N LEU A 289 -12.50 -14.09 -34.67
CA LEU A 289 -12.75 -14.62 -35.99
C LEU A 289 -12.58 -16.13 -36.02
N HIS A 290 -13.11 -16.83 -37.03
CA HIS A 290 -12.95 -18.30 -37.15
C HIS A 290 -11.48 -18.76 -37.11
N ALA A 291 -10.57 -17.98 -37.66
CA ALA A 291 -9.14 -18.25 -37.58
C ALA A 291 -8.57 -18.26 -36.16
N HIS A 292 -9.18 -17.55 -35.24
CA HIS A 292 -8.78 -17.51 -33.82
C HIS A 292 -9.29 -18.74 -33.03
N LEU A 293 -10.44 -19.30 -33.42
CA LEU A 293 -11.07 -20.44 -32.74
C LEU A 293 -10.26 -21.74 -32.83
N VAL A 294 -9.33 -21.83 -33.79
CA VAL A 294 -8.46 -23.00 -33.99
C VAL A 294 -7.17 -22.95 -33.17
N ALA A 295 -6.95 -21.89 -32.36
CA ALA A 295 -5.77 -21.75 -31.50
C ALA A 295 -5.57 -23.02 -30.66
N ASP A 296 -4.37 -23.59 -30.74
CA ASP A 296 -4.00 -24.80 -30.00
C ASP A 296 -3.49 -24.43 -28.61
N SER A 297 -4.41 -24.38 -27.67
CA SER A 297 -4.13 -24.02 -26.27
C SER A 297 -5.13 -24.73 -25.37
N PRO A 298 -4.72 -25.22 -24.19
CA PRO A 298 -5.63 -25.81 -23.20
C PRO A 298 -6.66 -24.80 -22.68
N TYR A 299 -6.40 -23.50 -22.81
CA TYR A 299 -7.33 -22.43 -22.46
C TYR A 299 -8.44 -22.21 -23.50
N ASN A 300 -8.30 -22.72 -24.71
CA ASN A 300 -9.31 -22.52 -25.75
C ASN A 300 -10.54 -23.38 -25.52
N THR A 301 -11.60 -22.81 -24.93
CA THR A 301 -12.86 -23.50 -24.60
C THR A 301 -13.76 -23.79 -25.82
N TYR A 302 -13.38 -23.39 -27.02
CA TYR A 302 -14.00 -23.87 -28.27
C TYR A 302 -13.47 -25.25 -28.69
N ARG A 303 -12.23 -25.58 -28.28
CA ARG A 303 -11.60 -26.87 -28.60
C ARG A 303 -11.69 -27.84 -27.45
N ASN A 304 -11.48 -27.38 -26.22
CA ASN A 304 -11.43 -28.19 -25.02
C ASN A 304 -12.78 -28.16 -24.28
N GLN A 305 -13.15 -29.28 -23.68
CA GLN A 305 -14.32 -29.42 -22.85
C GLN A 305 -13.98 -29.11 -21.40
N GLY A 306 -14.95 -28.60 -20.64
CA GLY A 306 -14.75 -28.26 -19.24
C GLY A 306 -14.14 -26.88 -19.03
N LEU A 307 -13.66 -26.63 -17.82
CA LEU A 307 -12.94 -25.42 -17.45
C LEU A 307 -11.51 -25.45 -18.02
N PRO A 308 -10.91 -24.28 -18.33
CA PRO A 308 -9.50 -24.22 -18.63
C PRO A 308 -8.64 -24.55 -17.38
N PRO A 309 -7.32 -24.76 -17.53
CA PRO A 309 -6.43 -25.17 -16.43
C PRO A 309 -6.41 -24.22 -15.23
N GLY A 310 -6.76 -22.95 -15.43
CA GLY A 310 -6.80 -21.92 -14.40
C GLY A 310 -7.46 -20.64 -14.88
N PRO A 311 -7.51 -19.59 -14.04
CA PRO A 311 -8.13 -18.31 -14.38
C PRO A 311 -7.45 -17.62 -15.58
N ILE A 312 -8.25 -16.98 -16.43
CA ILE A 312 -7.81 -16.15 -17.59
C ILE A 312 -7.57 -14.68 -17.22
N CYS A 313 -7.91 -14.31 -16.03
CA CYS A 313 -7.53 -13.07 -15.35
C CYS A 313 -7.63 -13.30 -13.85
N ILE A 314 -7.08 -12.39 -13.05
CA ILE A 314 -7.34 -12.39 -11.60
C ILE A 314 -8.76 -11.87 -11.40
N PRO A 315 -9.72 -12.73 -10.94
CA PRO A 315 -11.12 -12.35 -10.85
C PRO A 315 -11.39 -11.44 -9.65
N SER A 316 -12.31 -10.50 -9.80
CA SER A 316 -12.78 -9.68 -8.68
C SER A 316 -13.57 -10.52 -7.66
N PRO A 317 -13.62 -10.11 -6.38
CA PRO A 317 -14.50 -10.73 -5.38
C PRO A 317 -15.96 -10.80 -5.85
N ASP A 318 -16.45 -9.76 -6.53
CA ASP A 318 -17.82 -9.70 -7.07
C ASP A 318 -18.08 -10.79 -8.13
N ALA A 319 -17.08 -11.07 -8.97
CA ALA A 319 -17.21 -12.14 -9.97
C ALA A 319 -17.19 -13.53 -9.33
N ILE A 320 -16.36 -13.73 -8.29
CA ILE A 320 -16.36 -14.98 -7.49
C ILE A 320 -17.71 -15.16 -6.80
N ASP A 321 -18.21 -14.11 -6.15
CA ASP A 321 -19.50 -14.15 -5.45
C ASP A 321 -20.67 -14.34 -6.43
N ALA A 322 -20.57 -13.86 -7.67
CA ALA A 322 -21.56 -14.13 -8.73
C ALA A 322 -21.60 -15.61 -9.13
N VAL A 323 -20.47 -16.30 -9.16
CA VAL A 323 -20.42 -17.76 -9.39
C VAL A 323 -20.97 -18.53 -8.18
N LEU A 324 -20.60 -18.13 -6.95
CA LEU A 324 -21.08 -18.78 -5.72
C LEU A 324 -22.58 -18.59 -5.47
N ASN A 325 -23.16 -17.52 -6.02
CA ASN A 325 -24.58 -17.19 -5.91
C ASN A 325 -25.23 -17.12 -7.31
N TYR A 326 -24.83 -18.06 -8.19
CA TYR A 326 -25.35 -18.09 -9.55
C TYR A 326 -26.86 -18.19 -9.60
N GLN A 327 -27.46 -17.60 -10.62
CA GLN A 327 -28.90 -17.70 -10.85
C GLN A 327 -29.27 -19.06 -11.40
N HIS A 328 -30.25 -19.72 -10.78
CA HIS A 328 -30.80 -21.00 -11.26
C HIS A 328 -31.78 -20.76 -12.42
N HIS A 329 -31.52 -21.38 -13.56
CA HIS A 329 -32.32 -21.36 -14.79
C HIS A 329 -31.79 -22.43 -15.74
N ASP A 330 -32.47 -22.65 -16.87
CA ASP A 330 -32.13 -23.68 -17.85
C ASP A 330 -31.37 -23.11 -19.08
N TYR A 331 -30.87 -21.87 -19.02
CA TYR A 331 -30.18 -21.28 -20.15
C TYR A 331 -28.86 -21.99 -20.46
N LEU A 332 -28.62 -22.17 -21.77
CA LEU A 332 -27.40 -22.75 -22.32
C LEU A 332 -26.68 -21.82 -23.29
N TYR A 333 -27.37 -20.76 -23.74
CA TYR A 333 -26.87 -19.82 -24.75
C TYR A 333 -27.11 -18.39 -24.31
N MET A 334 -26.25 -17.49 -24.80
CA MET A 334 -26.46 -16.05 -24.68
C MET A 334 -25.95 -15.34 -25.95
N CYS A 335 -26.49 -14.18 -26.26
CA CYS A 335 -25.95 -13.26 -27.24
C CYS A 335 -26.27 -11.81 -26.84
N ALA A 336 -25.49 -10.86 -27.35
CA ALA A 336 -25.72 -9.45 -27.06
C ALA A 336 -27.14 -9.01 -27.45
N LYS A 337 -27.75 -8.13 -26.64
CA LYS A 337 -29.09 -7.57 -26.92
C LYS A 337 -29.04 -6.59 -28.08
N GLU A 338 -30.12 -6.62 -28.83
CA GLU A 338 -30.37 -5.77 -29.99
C GLU A 338 -30.55 -4.27 -29.67
N ASP A 339 -30.75 -3.92 -28.38
CA ASP A 339 -30.87 -2.54 -27.89
C ASP A 339 -29.51 -1.87 -27.63
N PHE A 340 -28.41 -2.65 -27.69
CA PHE A 340 -27.04 -2.24 -27.40
C PHE A 340 -26.83 -1.73 -25.98
N SER A 341 -27.62 -2.20 -25.03
CA SER A 341 -27.49 -1.90 -23.59
C SER A 341 -26.22 -2.46 -22.95
N GLY A 342 -25.46 -3.30 -23.68
CA GLY A 342 -24.31 -4.02 -23.13
C GLY A 342 -24.72 -5.24 -22.29
N THR A 343 -26.01 -5.64 -22.39
CA THR A 343 -26.56 -6.83 -21.74
C THR A 343 -26.82 -7.94 -22.77
N HIS A 344 -27.25 -9.13 -22.29
CA HIS A 344 -27.44 -10.31 -23.11
C HIS A 344 -28.90 -10.81 -23.11
N ASN A 345 -29.31 -11.40 -24.24
CA ASN A 345 -30.45 -12.28 -24.31
C ASN A 345 -29.99 -13.71 -24.04
N PHE A 346 -30.60 -14.34 -23.05
CA PHE A 346 -30.37 -15.75 -22.72
C PHE A 346 -31.38 -16.66 -23.41
N ALA A 347 -30.98 -17.90 -23.69
CA ALA A 347 -31.84 -18.90 -24.32
C ALA A 347 -31.54 -20.31 -23.75
N ALA A 348 -32.58 -21.13 -23.57
CA ALA A 348 -32.44 -22.50 -23.17
C ALA A 348 -32.20 -23.44 -24.38
N THR A 349 -32.72 -23.08 -25.53
CA THR A 349 -32.60 -23.87 -26.77
C THR A 349 -31.76 -23.16 -27.82
N TYR A 350 -31.16 -23.94 -28.72
CA TYR A 350 -30.40 -23.39 -29.85
C TYR A 350 -31.28 -22.61 -30.83
N GLU A 351 -32.56 -23.00 -30.99
CA GLU A 351 -33.52 -22.29 -31.83
C GLU A 351 -33.81 -20.89 -31.33
N GLU A 352 -34.07 -20.73 -30.02
CA GLU A 352 -34.23 -19.43 -29.37
C GLU A 352 -32.98 -18.56 -29.51
N HIS A 353 -31.79 -19.18 -29.34
CA HIS A 353 -30.51 -18.48 -29.53
C HIS A 353 -30.37 -17.95 -30.94
N LEU A 354 -30.71 -18.75 -31.97
CA LEU A 354 -30.66 -18.30 -33.35
C LEU A 354 -31.66 -17.16 -33.64
N ALA A 355 -32.82 -17.18 -33.00
CA ALA A 355 -33.79 -16.08 -33.09
C ALA A 355 -33.24 -14.78 -32.46
N ASN A 356 -32.60 -14.89 -31.28
CA ASN A 356 -31.95 -13.77 -30.61
C ASN A 356 -30.78 -13.22 -31.45
N ALA A 357 -29.93 -14.08 -32.00
CA ALA A 357 -28.80 -13.71 -32.82
C ALA A 357 -29.23 -12.99 -34.13
N ARG A 358 -30.34 -13.45 -34.75
CA ARG A 358 -30.92 -12.75 -35.92
C ARG A 358 -31.37 -11.34 -35.56
N ARG A 359 -32.12 -11.15 -34.47
CA ARG A 359 -32.54 -9.80 -34.00
C ARG A 359 -31.34 -8.87 -33.79
N TYR A 360 -30.28 -9.38 -33.19
CA TYR A 360 -29.06 -8.58 -32.96
C TYR A 360 -28.37 -8.22 -34.28
N ALA A 361 -28.24 -9.19 -35.22
CA ALA A 361 -27.65 -8.94 -36.54
C ALA A 361 -28.45 -7.92 -37.35
N GLU A 362 -29.79 -7.98 -37.32
CA GLU A 362 -30.67 -6.99 -37.97
C GLU A 362 -30.49 -5.61 -37.35
N ALA A 363 -30.35 -5.52 -36.02
CA ALA A 363 -30.10 -4.24 -35.34
C ALA A 363 -28.73 -3.63 -35.71
N LEU A 364 -27.67 -4.44 -35.83
CA LEU A 364 -26.38 -4.03 -36.37
C LEU A 364 -26.49 -3.47 -37.79
N ASN A 365 -27.18 -4.21 -38.67
CA ASN A 365 -27.38 -3.81 -40.06
C ASN A 365 -28.14 -2.46 -40.19
N ARG A 366 -29.19 -2.28 -39.37
CA ARG A 366 -29.92 -0.97 -39.31
C ARG A 366 -29.06 0.20 -38.91
N ARG A 367 -27.99 -0.04 -38.10
CA ARG A 367 -27.02 1.00 -37.68
C ARG A 367 -25.81 1.11 -38.61
N GLY A 368 -25.72 0.31 -39.68
CA GLY A 368 -24.58 0.30 -40.59
C GLY A 368 -23.27 -0.21 -39.97
N ILE A 369 -23.37 -0.95 -38.85
CA ILE A 369 -22.21 -1.54 -38.17
C ILE A 369 -21.93 -2.91 -38.83
N LYS A 370 -20.76 -3.05 -39.47
CA LYS A 370 -20.31 -4.29 -40.15
C LYS A 370 -19.36 -5.08 -39.27
#